data_0d7d83775d6c0eb5b12d7166b9033637
#
_entry.id   0d7d83775d6c0eb5b12d7166b9033637
#
_cell.length_a   1.000
_cell.length_b   1.000
_cell.length_c   1.000
_cell.angle_alpha   90.00
_cell.angle_beta   90.00
_cell.angle_gamma   90.00
#
_symmetry.space_group_name_H-M   'P 1'
#
loop_
_entity.id
_entity.type
_entity.pdbx_description
1 polymer ?
#
loop_
_entity_poly.entity_id
_entity_poly.type
_entity_poly.pdbx_seq_one_letter_code
_entity_poly.pdbx_strand_id
1 'polypeptide(L)'
;MNYLYLHGFASGPQSVKAVDLRDRFAARGIDLKVPDLNQPDFFNLTLTRQIQQCEAILAADSGAWTIVGSSLGGLTATWLAQRNLKVERLVLLAPAFEFLAYWQQQLGSTQLEQWETDGSLDVYHHAAERSLPLGYSFWADASQYSDAELDRATPTLILHGTADEVIPLEASRRYSAQRSWCTLVELPSDHGLTDRLPEIWEATQHFCGVV
;
A
#
# COMPACT_ATOMS: atom_id res chain seq x y z
N MET A 1 -2.40 18.76 -10.06
CA MET A 1 -2.59 17.47 -9.36
C MET A 1 -1.26 16.72 -9.41
N ASN A 2 -0.72 16.31 -8.27
CA ASN A 2 0.49 15.51 -8.18
C ASN A 2 0.12 14.04 -8.00
N TYR A 3 1.02 13.13 -8.42
CA TYR A 3 0.79 11.70 -8.34
C TYR A 3 1.94 10.99 -7.62
N LEU A 4 1.60 10.05 -6.73
CA LEU A 4 2.54 9.27 -5.95
C LEU A 4 2.15 7.79 -5.99
N TYR A 5 3.11 6.90 -6.22
CA TYR A 5 2.91 5.46 -6.11
C TYR A 5 3.68 4.90 -4.92
N LEU A 6 3.01 4.11 -4.09
CA LEU A 6 3.57 3.46 -2.91
C LEU A 6 3.59 1.95 -3.13
N HIS A 7 4.79 1.37 -3.18
CA HIS A 7 4.95 -0.08 -3.37
C HIS A 7 4.62 -0.87 -2.10
N GLY A 8 4.37 -2.17 -2.25
CA GLY A 8 4.05 -3.08 -1.16
C GLY A 8 5.25 -3.47 -0.29
N PHE A 9 4.95 -4.26 0.73
CA PHE A 9 5.94 -4.86 1.64
C PHE A 9 6.96 -5.71 0.90
N ALA A 10 8.24 -5.61 1.30
CA ALA A 10 9.35 -6.34 0.71
C ALA A 10 9.47 -6.21 -0.83
N SER A 11 8.92 -5.15 -1.39
CA SER A 11 8.93 -4.79 -2.81
C SER A 11 9.78 -3.55 -3.05
N GLY A 12 9.66 -2.90 -4.22
CA GLY A 12 10.45 -1.71 -4.53
C GLY A 12 9.89 -0.91 -5.71
N PRO A 13 10.56 0.23 -6.05
CA PRO A 13 10.15 1.12 -7.13
C PRO A 13 10.17 0.49 -8.53
N GLN A 14 10.83 -0.65 -8.69
CA GLN A 14 10.91 -1.39 -9.95
C GLN A 14 9.89 -2.55 -10.03
N SER A 15 8.93 -2.62 -9.10
CA SER A 15 7.86 -3.62 -9.18
C SER A 15 7.05 -3.46 -10.48
N VAL A 16 6.51 -4.57 -10.98
CA VAL A 16 5.77 -4.62 -12.26
C VAL A 16 4.68 -3.54 -12.32
N LYS A 17 3.87 -3.42 -11.27
CA LYS A 17 2.79 -2.40 -11.21
C LYS A 17 3.33 -0.97 -11.19
N ALA A 18 4.44 -0.73 -10.47
CA ALA A 18 5.05 0.60 -10.39
C ALA A 18 5.57 1.05 -11.76
N VAL A 19 6.26 0.14 -12.47
CA VAL A 19 6.81 0.42 -13.80
C VAL A 19 5.68 0.65 -14.80
N ASP A 20 4.70 -0.26 -14.88
CA ASP A 20 3.57 -0.14 -15.82
C ASP A 20 2.79 1.16 -15.62
N LEU A 21 2.43 1.49 -14.38
CA LEU A 21 1.70 2.74 -14.10
C LEU A 21 2.54 3.98 -14.38
N ARG A 22 3.82 3.98 -14.00
CA ARG A 22 4.73 5.10 -14.31
C ARG A 22 4.80 5.38 -15.80
N ASP A 23 4.96 4.33 -16.61
CA ASP A 23 5.06 4.45 -18.07
C ASP A 23 3.74 4.95 -18.69
N ARG A 24 2.60 4.48 -18.19
CA ARG A 24 1.28 4.93 -18.64
C ARG A 24 0.96 6.37 -18.26
N PHE A 25 1.33 6.81 -17.05
CA PHE A 25 1.21 8.20 -16.63
C PHE A 25 2.14 9.11 -17.45
N ALA A 26 3.40 8.67 -17.67
CA ALA A 26 4.37 9.40 -18.48
C ALA A 26 3.89 9.59 -19.93
N ALA A 27 3.24 8.58 -20.53
CA ALA A 27 2.65 8.67 -21.86
C ALA A 27 1.55 9.75 -21.97
N ARG A 28 1.06 10.26 -20.82
CA ARG A 28 0.10 11.37 -20.72
C ARG A 28 0.74 12.66 -20.19
N GLY A 29 2.06 12.72 -20.14
CA GLY A 29 2.79 13.89 -19.66
C GLY A 29 2.69 14.10 -18.14
N ILE A 30 2.33 13.06 -17.38
CA ILE A 30 2.19 13.12 -15.93
C ILE A 30 3.37 12.41 -15.28
N ASP A 31 4.04 13.09 -14.35
CA ASP A 31 5.08 12.49 -13.52
C ASP A 31 4.44 11.73 -12.34
N LEU A 32 4.64 10.40 -12.29
CA LEU A 32 4.27 9.55 -11.17
C LEU A 32 5.52 9.34 -10.29
N LYS A 33 5.57 9.98 -9.13
CA LYS A 33 6.66 9.78 -8.17
C LYS A 33 6.57 8.39 -7.55
N VAL A 34 7.69 7.67 -7.51
CA VAL A 34 7.76 6.29 -6.96
C VAL A 34 8.94 6.21 -5.99
N PRO A 35 8.78 6.61 -4.72
CA PRO A 35 9.84 6.52 -3.73
C PRO A 35 10.15 5.06 -3.36
N ASP A 36 11.40 4.81 -2.94
CA ASP A 36 11.75 3.57 -2.27
C ASP A 36 11.40 3.66 -0.78
N LEU A 37 10.37 2.92 -0.38
CA LEU A 37 9.86 2.91 0.99
C LEU A 37 10.68 2.00 1.93
N ASN A 38 11.68 1.28 1.43
CA ASN A 38 12.59 0.48 2.24
C ASN A 38 13.73 1.32 2.87
N GLN A 39 13.91 2.57 2.42
CA GLN A 39 14.97 3.44 2.89
C GLN A 39 14.80 3.88 4.36
N PRO A 40 15.91 4.10 5.12
CA PRO A 40 17.30 3.87 4.71
C PRO A 40 17.70 2.40 4.66
N ASP A 41 16.95 1.51 5.31
CA ASP A 41 17.19 0.07 5.34
C ASP A 41 15.88 -0.70 5.65
N PHE A 42 15.84 -1.98 5.28
CA PHE A 42 14.66 -2.83 5.48
C PHE A 42 14.52 -3.32 6.94
N PHE A 43 15.61 -3.47 7.68
CA PHE A 43 15.58 -3.93 9.07
C PHE A 43 14.74 -3.01 9.97
N ASN A 44 14.93 -1.68 9.80
CA ASN A 44 14.23 -0.66 10.57
C ASN A 44 12.93 -0.17 9.87
N LEU A 45 12.35 -0.95 8.97
CA LEU A 45 11.07 -0.62 8.35
C LEU A 45 9.98 -0.50 9.41
N THR A 46 9.18 0.59 9.34
CA THR A 46 7.96 0.75 10.11
C THR A 46 6.89 1.45 9.27
N LEU A 47 5.62 1.27 9.61
CA LEU A 47 4.52 1.98 8.95
C LEU A 47 4.63 3.50 9.21
N THR A 48 4.95 3.89 10.45
CA THR A 48 5.20 5.30 10.82
C THR A 48 6.29 5.93 9.93
N ARG A 49 7.42 5.23 9.72
CA ARG A 49 8.51 5.73 8.88
C ARG A 49 8.07 5.94 7.43
N GLN A 50 7.33 4.98 6.86
CA GLN A 50 6.81 5.12 5.50
C GLN A 50 5.86 6.32 5.37
N ILE A 51 4.98 6.51 6.34
CA ILE A 51 4.07 7.68 6.37
C ILE A 51 4.88 8.98 6.44
N GLN A 52 5.85 9.09 7.35
CA GLN A 52 6.70 10.29 7.49
C GLN A 52 7.51 10.59 6.22
N GLN A 53 8.07 9.57 5.58
CA GLN A 53 8.76 9.72 4.30
C GLN A 53 7.83 10.30 3.23
N CYS A 54 6.59 9.80 3.15
CA CYS A 54 5.60 10.30 2.21
C CYS A 54 5.14 11.72 2.57
N GLU A 55 4.94 12.04 3.85
CA GLU A 55 4.60 13.40 4.31
C GLU A 55 5.66 14.42 3.89
N ALA A 56 6.94 14.05 3.98
CA ALA A 56 8.04 14.91 3.50
C ALA A 56 7.98 15.17 1.98
N ILE A 57 7.60 14.15 1.20
CA ILE A 57 7.39 14.31 -0.27
C ILE A 57 6.21 15.25 -0.54
N LEU A 58 5.09 15.09 0.17
CA LEU A 58 3.93 15.95 0.01
C LEU A 58 4.20 17.39 0.44
N ALA A 59 5.06 17.58 1.44
CA ALA A 59 5.43 18.91 1.94
C ALA A 59 6.30 19.68 0.95
N ALA A 60 7.14 19.00 0.17
CA ALA A 60 8.04 19.60 -0.80
C ALA A 60 7.31 20.21 -2.02
N ASP A 61 6.08 19.80 -2.29
CA ASP A 61 5.29 20.29 -3.41
C ASP A 61 4.02 21.01 -2.94
N SER A 62 3.63 22.05 -3.67
CA SER A 62 2.33 22.69 -3.50
C SER A 62 1.26 21.95 -4.30
N GLY A 63 0.03 21.90 -3.77
CA GLY A 63 -1.13 21.38 -4.47
C GLY A 63 -1.60 20.01 -3.98
N ALA A 64 -2.65 19.53 -4.61
CA ALA A 64 -3.33 18.30 -4.25
C ALA A 64 -2.63 17.06 -4.81
N TRP A 65 -2.83 15.92 -4.14
CA TRP A 65 -2.22 14.65 -4.48
C TRP A 65 -3.27 13.56 -4.71
N THR A 66 -3.01 12.76 -5.72
CA THR A 66 -3.60 11.43 -5.89
C THR A 66 -2.53 10.39 -5.58
N ILE A 67 -2.86 9.44 -4.71
CA ILE A 67 -1.91 8.39 -4.32
C ILE A 67 -2.42 7.04 -4.79
N VAL A 68 -1.56 6.31 -5.49
CA VAL A 68 -1.76 4.91 -5.83
C VAL A 68 -0.94 4.06 -4.87
N GLY A 69 -1.54 3.15 -4.15
CA GLY A 69 -0.83 2.31 -3.17
C GLY A 69 -1.13 0.83 -3.34
N SER A 70 -0.10 -0.01 -3.34
CA SER A 70 -0.25 -1.47 -3.45
C SER A 70 0.05 -2.15 -2.12
N SER A 71 -0.83 -3.03 -1.66
CA SER A 71 -0.68 -3.83 -0.45
C SER A 71 -0.35 -2.94 0.77
N LEU A 72 0.79 -3.11 1.45
CA LEU A 72 1.23 -2.23 2.55
C LEU A 72 1.33 -0.76 2.10
N GLY A 73 1.75 -0.50 0.85
CA GLY A 73 1.71 0.86 0.30
C GLY A 73 0.29 1.42 0.18
N GLY A 74 -0.72 0.57 0.00
CA GLY A 74 -2.14 0.95 0.06
C GLY A 74 -2.58 1.35 1.47
N LEU A 75 -2.18 0.60 2.49
CA LEU A 75 -2.42 0.97 3.89
C LEU A 75 -1.70 2.26 4.26
N THR A 76 -0.43 2.40 3.87
CA THR A 76 0.36 3.64 4.04
C THR A 76 -0.34 4.84 3.39
N ALA A 77 -0.85 4.68 2.14
CA ALA A 77 -1.59 5.72 1.42
C ALA A 77 -2.85 6.15 2.16
N THR A 78 -3.57 5.20 2.74
CA THR A 78 -4.81 5.47 3.48
C THR A 78 -4.51 6.24 4.78
N TRP A 79 -3.49 5.84 5.53
CA TRP A 79 -3.03 6.57 6.71
C TRP A 79 -2.48 7.96 6.38
N LEU A 80 -1.78 8.08 5.25
CA LEU A 80 -1.32 9.40 4.77
C LEU A 80 -2.50 10.31 4.43
N ALA A 81 -3.55 9.77 3.79
CA ALA A 81 -4.77 10.52 3.52
C ALA A 81 -5.50 10.92 4.81
N GLN A 82 -5.55 10.05 5.83
CA GLN A 82 -6.13 10.35 7.12
C GLN A 82 -5.48 11.57 7.78
N ARG A 83 -4.16 11.73 7.63
CA ARG A 83 -3.35 12.74 8.30
C ARG A 83 -3.12 14.01 7.48
N ASN A 84 -3.24 13.95 6.14
CA ASN A 84 -2.83 15.04 5.26
C ASN A 84 -3.93 15.43 4.27
N LEU A 85 -4.46 16.65 4.43
CA LEU A 85 -5.54 17.18 3.61
C LEU A 85 -5.15 17.41 2.14
N LYS A 86 -3.86 17.44 1.80
CA LYS A 86 -3.41 17.50 0.40
C LYS A 86 -3.74 16.22 -0.38
N VAL A 87 -3.99 15.09 0.29
CA VAL A 87 -4.40 13.85 -0.37
C VAL A 87 -5.90 13.93 -0.67
N GLU A 88 -6.24 14.05 -1.94
CA GLU A 88 -7.62 14.21 -2.40
C GLU A 88 -8.23 12.95 -3.00
N ARG A 89 -7.40 11.99 -3.46
CA ARG A 89 -7.86 10.72 -4.04
C ARG A 89 -6.91 9.58 -3.71
N LEU A 90 -7.47 8.39 -3.57
CA LEU A 90 -6.74 7.14 -3.39
C LEU A 90 -7.13 6.11 -4.45
N VAL A 91 -6.12 5.43 -5.01
CA VAL A 91 -6.28 4.19 -5.79
C VAL A 91 -5.51 3.10 -5.06
N LEU A 92 -6.20 2.09 -4.55
CA LEU A 92 -5.64 1.07 -3.68
C LEU A 92 -5.69 -0.29 -4.40
N LEU A 93 -4.54 -0.93 -4.53
CA LEU A 93 -4.36 -2.21 -5.20
C LEU A 93 -4.12 -3.29 -4.14
N ALA A 94 -5.12 -4.12 -3.85
CA ALA A 94 -5.11 -5.14 -2.80
C ALA A 94 -4.55 -4.58 -1.47
N PRO A 95 -5.15 -3.50 -0.90
CA PRO A 95 -4.60 -2.81 0.27
C PRO A 95 -4.52 -3.75 1.48
N ALA A 96 -3.47 -3.61 2.28
CA ALA A 96 -3.19 -4.46 3.43
C ALA A 96 -4.04 -4.11 4.66
N PHE A 97 -5.36 -3.96 4.48
CA PHE A 97 -6.27 -3.78 5.61
C PHE A 97 -6.29 -5.02 6.49
N GLU A 98 -6.36 -4.82 7.81
CA GLU A 98 -6.38 -5.89 8.82
C GLU A 98 -5.19 -6.87 8.74
N PHE A 99 -4.07 -6.50 8.06
CA PHE A 99 -2.98 -7.43 7.76
C PHE A 99 -2.35 -8.05 9.01
N LEU A 100 -2.27 -7.32 10.11
CA LEU A 100 -1.68 -7.85 11.35
C LEU A 100 -2.45 -9.05 11.88
N ALA A 101 -3.79 -9.02 11.83
CA ALA A 101 -4.62 -10.15 12.28
C ALA A 101 -4.37 -11.41 11.43
N TYR A 102 -4.25 -11.23 10.11
CA TYR A 102 -3.94 -12.34 9.19
C TYR A 102 -2.51 -12.83 9.37
N TRP A 103 -1.57 -11.92 9.47
CA TRP A 103 -0.17 -12.27 9.65
C TRP A 103 0.07 -12.99 10.99
N GLN A 104 -0.57 -12.52 12.06
CA GLN A 104 -0.55 -13.21 13.36
C GLN A 104 -1.11 -14.64 13.27
N GLN A 105 -2.19 -14.83 12.51
CA GLN A 105 -2.76 -16.15 12.29
C GLN A 105 -1.81 -17.08 11.51
N GLN A 106 -1.08 -16.56 10.53
CA GLN A 106 -0.13 -17.33 9.72
C GLN A 106 1.14 -17.67 10.50
N LEU A 107 1.71 -16.72 11.23
CA LEU A 107 2.92 -16.92 12.03
C LEU A 107 2.65 -17.81 13.26
N GLY A 108 1.47 -17.67 13.87
CA GLY A 108 1.17 -18.26 15.16
C GLY A 108 1.88 -17.55 16.32
N SER A 109 1.42 -17.83 17.56
CA SER A 109 1.97 -17.15 18.75
C SER A 109 3.45 -17.45 18.98
N THR A 110 3.86 -18.70 18.77
CA THR A 110 5.26 -19.13 19.01
C THR A 110 6.24 -18.38 18.13
N GLN A 111 5.97 -18.24 16.83
CA GLN A 111 6.89 -17.55 15.92
C GLN A 111 6.89 -16.03 16.17
N LEU A 112 5.76 -15.47 16.57
CA LEU A 112 5.68 -14.06 16.94
C LEU A 112 6.48 -13.75 18.21
N GLU A 113 6.37 -14.60 19.25
CA GLU A 113 7.16 -14.53 20.48
C GLU A 113 8.67 -14.70 20.20
N GLN A 114 9.01 -15.60 19.27
CA GLN A 114 10.38 -15.80 18.83
C GLN A 114 10.91 -14.54 18.14
N TRP A 115 10.14 -13.94 17.23
CA TRP A 115 10.51 -12.69 16.55
C TRP A 115 10.75 -11.55 17.56
N GLU A 116 9.89 -11.43 18.56
CA GLU A 116 10.07 -10.44 19.63
C GLU A 116 11.36 -10.69 20.42
N THR A 117 11.63 -11.97 20.79
CA THR A 117 12.80 -12.36 21.58
C THR A 117 14.11 -12.18 20.81
N ASP A 118 14.14 -12.59 19.53
CA ASP A 118 15.33 -12.51 18.67
C ASP A 118 15.53 -11.11 18.09
N GLY A 119 14.50 -10.27 18.16
CA GLY A 119 14.49 -8.90 17.65
C GLY A 119 14.36 -8.79 16.12
N SER A 120 14.42 -9.92 15.39
CA SER A 120 14.27 -9.94 13.93
C SER A 120 13.68 -11.25 13.41
N LEU A 121 13.05 -11.14 12.21
CA LEU A 121 12.52 -12.25 11.43
C LEU A 121 13.04 -12.14 9.99
N ASP A 122 13.55 -13.24 9.43
CA ASP A 122 13.96 -13.27 8.04
C ASP A 122 12.72 -13.32 7.11
N VAL A 123 12.62 -12.34 6.22
CA VAL A 123 11.55 -12.20 5.25
C VAL A 123 12.10 -12.17 3.84
N TYR A 124 11.49 -12.94 2.92
CA TYR A 124 11.90 -12.87 1.52
C TYR A 124 11.56 -11.50 0.91
N HIS A 125 12.60 -10.79 0.48
CA HIS A 125 12.49 -9.46 -0.11
C HIS A 125 12.51 -9.57 -1.63
N HIS A 126 11.33 -9.40 -2.26
CA HIS A 126 11.16 -9.62 -3.69
C HIS A 126 12.06 -8.73 -4.56
N ALA A 127 12.23 -7.45 -4.21
CA ALA A 127 13.09 -6.55 -4.98
C ALA A 127 14.60 -6.84 -4.79
N ALA A 128 15.00 -7.49 -3.70
CA ALA A 128 16.38 -7.88 -3.43
C ALA A 128 16.65 -9.35 -3.83
N GLU A 129 15.61 -10.12 -4.18
CA GLU A 129 15.65 -11.55 -4.54
C GLU A 129 16.35 -12.44 -3.50
N ARG A 130 16.23 -12.08 -2.21
CA ARG A 130 16.81 -12.80 -1.08
C ARG A 130 16.06 -12.51 0.22
N SER A 131 16.24 -13.37 1.22
CA SER A 131 15.78 -13.07 2.57
C SER A 131 16.61 -11.95 3.20
N LEU A 132 15.90 -11.03 3.88
CA LEU A 132 16.46 -9.94 4.66
C LEU A 132 15.83 -9.92 6.04
N PRO A 133 16.59 -9.58 7.09
CA PRO A 133 16.03 -9.45 8.42
C PRO A 133 15.12 -8.23 8.52
N LEU A 134 13.94 -8.44 9.12
CA LEU A 134 12.99 -7.41 9.50
C LEU A 134 12.95 -7.29 11.01
N GLY A 135 13.19 -6.12 11.55
CA GLY A 135 13.18 -5.88 12.99
C GLY A 135 11.77 -6.01 13.59
N TYR A 136 11.65 -6.49 14.82
CA TYR A 136 10.37 -6.57 15.54
C TYR A 136 9.68 -5.22 15.71
N SER A 137 10.44 -4.13 15.61
CA SER A 137 9.91 -2.75 15.57
C SER A 137 8.83 -2.54 14.50
N PHE A 138 8.87 -3.30 13.39
CA PHE A 138 7.81 -3.26 12.38
C PHE A 138 6.46 -3.69 12.97
N TRP A 139 6.42 -4.82 13.67
CA TRP A 139 5.20 -5.33 14.31
C TRP A 139 4.72 -4.40 15.41
N ALA A 140 5.62 -3.98 16.30
CA ALA A 140 5.30 -3.10 17.42
C ALA A 140 4.75 -1.73 16.96
N ASP A 141 5.33 -1.17 15.90
CA ASP A 141 4.85 0.08 15.30
C ASP A 141 3.49 -0.10 14.61
N ALA A 142 3.36 -1.11 13.75
CA ALA A 142 2.12 -1.34 13.00
C ALA A 142 0.94 -1.66 13.92
N SER A 143 1.19 -2.27 15.09
CA SER A 143 0.15 -2.56 16.10
C SER A 143 -0.48 -1.31 16.74
N GLN A 144 0.11 -0.14 16.54
CA GLN A 144 -0.45 1.13 17.00
C GLN A 144 -1.47 1.73 16.02
N TYR A 145 -1.66 1.10 14.85
CA TYR A 145 -2.53 1.59 13.79
C TYR A 145 -3.78 0.72 13.69
N SER A 146 -4.94 1.32 13.95
CA SER A 146 -6.23 0.65 13.83
C SER A 146 -6.98 1.12 12.59
N ASP A 147 -7.35 0.21 11.69
CA ASP A 147 -8.12 0.56 10.48
C ASP A 147 -9.48 1.19 10.82
N ALA A 148 -9.98 1.03 12.04
CA ALA A 148 -11.18 1.69 12.52
C ALA A 148 -11.05 3.22 12.64
N GLU A 149 -9.82 3.74 12.73
CA GLU A 149 -9.52 5.18 12.78
C GLU A 149 -9.47 5.84 11.39
N LEU A 150 -9.55 5.05 10.32
CA LEU A 150 -9.51 5.52 8.94
C LEU A 150 -10.90 6.00 8.50
N ASP A 151 -11.35 7.15 8.97
CA ASP A 151 -12.71 7.67 8.80
C ASP A 151 -12.81 8.92 7.89
N ARG A 152 -11.67 9.46 7.44
CA ARG A 152 -11.68 10.61 6.54
C ARG A 152 -12.31 10.26 5.19
N ALA A 153 -13.30 11.03 4.76
CA ALA A 153 -14.03 10.87 3.49
C ALA A 153 -13.17 11.29 2.29
N THR A 154 -12.14 10.50 1.98
CA THR A 154 -11.29 10.69 0.80
C THR A 154 -11.79 9.78 -0.32
N PRO A 155 -12.19 10.29 -1.49
CA PRO A 155 -12.58 9.48 -2.65
C PRO A 155 -11.56 8.37 -2.90
N THR A 156 -12.00 7.12 -2.86
CA THR A 156 -11.14 5.94 -2.90
C THR A 156 -11.66 4.91 -3.90
N LEU A 157 -10.79 4.46 -4.79
CA LEU A 157 -10.99 3.31 -5.65
C LEU A 157 -10.14 2.16 -5.11
N ILE A 158 -10.73 1.01 -4.82
CA ILE A 158 -10.03 -0.22 -4.46
C ILE A 158 -10.18 -1.21 -5.62
N LEU A 159 -9.05 -1.81 -6.06
CA LEU A 159 -9.03 -2.98 -6.92
C LEU A 159 -8.43 -4.13 -6.15
N HIS A 160 -9.14 -5.26 -6.04
CA HIS A 160 -8.72 -6.39 -5.22
C HIS A 160 -8.94 -7.73 -5.93
N GLY A 161 -7.97 -8.63 -5.83
CA GLY A 161 -8.03 -9.96 -6.43
C GLY A 161 -9.00 -10.89 -5.69
N THR A 162 -9.85 -11.61 -6.42
CA THR A 162 -10.80 -12.58 -5.82
C THR A 162 -10.12 -13.85 -5.34
N ALA A 163 -8.90 -14.12 -5.80
CA ALA A 163 -8.05 -15.24 -5.39
C ALA A 163 -6.82 -14.77 -4.58
N ASP A 164 -6.93 -13.64 -3.89
CA ASP A 164 -5.87 -13.11 -3.03
C ASP A 164 -5.69 -13.99 -1.78
N GLU A 165 -4.53 -14.66 -1.69
CA GLU A 165 -4.16 -15.54 -0.58
C GLU A 165 -3.32 -14.84 0.50
N VAL A 166 -2.92 -13.57 0.26
CA VAL A 166 -2.09 -12.78 1.17
C VAL A 166 -2.94 -11.87 2.04
N ILE A 167 -3.81 -11.07 1.41
CA ILE A 167 -4.77 -10.20 2.09
C ILE A 167 -6.17 -10.61 1.63
N PRO A 168 -6.99 -11.18 2.50
CA PRO A 168 -8.34 -11.60 2.12
C PRO A 168 -9.18 -10.44 1.57
N LEU A 169 -9.87 -10.68 0.45
CA LEU A 169 -10.77 -9.71 -0.18
C LEU A 169 -11.81 -9.15 0.80
N GLU A 170 -12.22 -9.93 1.79
CA GLU A 170 -13.17 -9.53 2.84
C GLU A 170 -12.73 -8.31 3.63
N ALA A 171 -11.43 -8.08 3.79
CA ALA A 171 -10.92 -6.86 4.43
C ALA A 171 -11.31 -5.61 3.62
N SER A 172 -11.12 -5.65 2.30
CA SER A 172 -11.55 -4.56 1.40
C SER A 172 -13.07 -4.41 1.32
N ARG A 173 -13.81 -5.52 1.35
CA ARG A 173 -15.29 -5.50 1.40
C ARG A 173 -15.78 -4.82 2.68
N ARG A 174 -15.23 -5.17 3.85
CA ARG A 174 -15.58 -4.53 5.14
C ARG A 174 -15.23 -3.07 5.15
N TYR A 175 -14.03 -2.71 4.64
CA TYR A 175 -13.60 -1.33 4.56
C TYR A 175 -14.54 -0.49 3.69
N SER A 176 -14.87 -0.97 2.48
CA SER A 176 -15.72 -0.23 1.52
C SER A 176 -17.19 -0.14 1.94
N ALA A 177 -17.74 -1.20 2.55
CA ALA A 177 -19.15 -1.27 2.95
C ALA A 177 -19.56 -0.18 3.95
N GLN A 178 -18.60 0.34 4.73
CA GLN A 178 -18.85 1.38 5.74
C GLN A 178 -18.55 2.80 5.24
N ARG A 179 -18.11 2.96 3.97
CA ARG A 179 -17.58 4.22 3.43
C ARG A 179 -18.17 4.53 2.06
N SER A 180 -19.18 5.41 2.02
CA SER A 180 -19.87 5.79 0.77
C SER A 180 -18.96 6.46 -0.27
N TRP A 181 -17.78 6.92 0.12
CA TRP A 181 -16.76 7.51 -0.75
C TRP A 181 -15.78 6.50 -1.33
N CYS A 182 -15.99 5.21 -1.05
CA CYS A 182 -15.14 4.11 -1.49
C CYS A 182 -15.85 3.24 -2.51
N THR A 183 -15.22 2.98 -3.64
CA THR A 183 -15.66 2.04 -4.67
C THR A 183 -14.72 0.83 -4.67
N LEU A 184 -15.26 -0.38 -4.55
CA LEU A 184 -14.52 -1.63 -4.67
C LEU A 184 -14.78 -2.28 -6.03
N VAL A 185 -13.71 -2.63 -6.73
CA VAL A 185 -13.71 -3.44 -7.95
C VAL A 185 -12.99 -4.75 -7.67
N GLU A 186 -13.71 -5.85 -7.78
CA GLU A 186 -13.16 -7.20 -7.61
C GLU A 186 -12.68 -7.72 -8.95
N LEU A 187 -11.43 -8.21 -8.99
CA LEU A 187 -10.81 -8.72 -10.21
C LEU A 187 -10.50 -10.22 -10.07
N PRO A 188 -10.70 -11.04 -11.10
CA PRO A 188 -10.31 -12.45 -11.08
C PRO A 188 -8.79 -12.59 -11.18
N SER A 189 -8.08 -12.36 -10.06
CA SER A 189 -6.62 -12.31 -9.94
C SER A 189 -6.18 -12.68 -8.53
N ASP A 190 -4.87 -12.88 -8.36
CA ASP A 190 -4.18 -13.06 -7.07
C ASP A 190 -3.86 -11.73 -6.40
N HIS A 191 -3.05 -11.78 -5.30
CA HIS A 191 -2.57 -10.58 -4.58
C HIS A 191 -1.74 -9.65 -5.48
N GLY A 192 -0.99 -10.21 -6.40
CA GLY A 192 -0.09 -9.48 -7.27
C GLY A 192 -0.80 -8.56 -8.24
N LEU A 193 -1.99 -8.94 -8.73
CA LEU A 193 -2.78 -8.23 -9.75
C LEU A 193 -2.00 -7.97 -11.05
N THR A 194 -0.89 -8.70 -11.28
CA THR A 194 0.00 -8.43 -12.40
C THR A 194 -0.54 -8.89 -13.75
N ASP A 195 -1.53 -9.77 -13.75
CA ASP A 195 -2.27 -10.23 -14.93
C ASP A 195 -3.45 -9.31 -15.29
N ARG A 196 -3.66 -8.20 -14.53
CA ARG A 196 -4.76 -7.24 -14.70
C ARG A 196 -4.29 -5.79 -14.87
N LEU A 197 -3.08 -5.58 -15.38
CA LEU A 197 -2.53 -4.23 -15.57
C LEU A 197 -3.39 -3.33 -16.48
N PRO A 198 -3.99 -3.84 -17.58
CA PRO A 198 -4.89 -3.04 -18.40
C PRO A 198 -6.12 -2.56 -17.63
N GLU A 199 -6.77 -3.44 -16.87
CA GLU A 199 -7.98 -3.14 -16.09
C GLU A 199 -7.65 -2.18 -14.95
N ILE A 200 -6.50 -2.35 -14.27
CA ILE A 200 -6.01 -1.41 -13.26
C ILE A 200 -5.85 -0.02 -13.87
N TRP A 201 -5.22 0.05 -15.04
CA TRP A 201 -5.01 1.33 -15.69
C TRP A 201 -6.32 2.00 -16.09
N GLU A 202 -7.23 1.28 -16.75
CA GLU A 202 -8.52 1.79 -17.20
C GLU A 202 -9.32 2.37 -16.01
N ALA A 203 -9.42 1.60 -14.92
CA ALA A 203 -10.11 2.04 -13.71
C ALA A 203 -9.42 3.26 -13.07
N THR A 204 -8.09 3.25 -12.99
CA THR A 204 -7.29 4.37 -12.46
C THR A 204 -7.46 5.62 -13.30
N GLN A 205 -7.34 5.49 -14.62
CA GLN A 205 -7.48 6.60 -15.56
C GLN A 205 -8.87 7.26 -15.46
N HIS A 206 -9.92 6.44 -15.45
CA HIS A 206 -11.29 6.90 -15.32
C HIS A 206 -11.54 7.61 -13.99
N PHE A 207 -11.13 7.00 -12.88
CA PHE A 207 -11.31 7.53 -11.53
C PHE A 207 -10.54 8.84 -11.29
N CYS A 208 -9.32 8.93 -11.83
CA CYS A 208 -8.49 10.13 -11.70
C CYS A 208 -8.82 11.24 -12.73
N GLY A 209 -9.63 10.95 -13.74
CA GLY A 209 -9.90 11.88 -14.85
C GLY A 209 -8.66 12.17 -15.70
N VAL A 210 -7.77 11.18 -15.87
CA VAL A 210 -6.58 11.28 -16.71
C VAL A 210 -6.99 10.97 -18.14
N VAL A 211 -6.88 11.96 -19.03
CA VAL A 211 -7.28 11.87 -20.45
C VAL A 211 -6.07 11.62 -21.35
#